data_58da5e261bd5c98f9a24af59f2423448
#
_entry.id   58da5e261bd5c98f9a24af59f2423448
#
_cell.length_a   1.000
_cell.length_b   1.000
_cell.length_c   1.000
_cell.angle_alpha   90.00
_cell.angle_beta   90.00
_cell.angle_gamma   90.00
#
_symmetry.space_group_name_H-M   'P 1'
#
loop_
_entity.id
_entity.type
_entity.pdbx_description
1 polymer ?
#
loop_
_entity_poly.entity_id
_entity_poly.type
_entity_poly.pdbx_seq_one_letter_code
_entity_poly.pdbx_strand_id
1 'polypeptide(L)'
;MTTYYERRGNVAVLQIDNPPVNGLGHATRKGLIDGLGRALNDKDVQAIVITGTGKVFSGGADIKEFNTPAALAEPNLLQVIDNVERSMKPVIAAVNGVCMGGGLELALG
;
A
#
# COMPACT_ATOMS: atom_id res chain seq x y z
N MET A 1 11.42 -7.50 2.36
CA MET A 1 10.16 -7.04 1.75
C MET A 1 9.41 -6.14 2.71
N THR A 2 8.79 -5.08 2.19
CA THR A 2 8.04 -4.13 2.99
C THR A 2 6.54 -4.16 2.70
N THR A 3 6.11 -5.07 1.83
CA THR A 3 4.69 -5.32 1.57
C THR A 3 4.50 -6.83 1.44
N TYR A 4 3.56 -7.38 2.17
CA TYR A 4 3.24 -8.79 2.15
C TYR A 4 1.88 -9.02 1.54
N TYR A 5 1.74 -10.11 0.78
CA TYR A 5 0.50 -10.52 0.13
C TYR A 5 0.00 -11.79 0.78
N GLU A 6 -1.25 -11.78 1.22
CA GLU A 6 -1.90 -12.96 1.77
C GLU A 6 -3.32 -13.05 1.19
N ARG A 7 -3.73 -14.23 0.80
CA ARG A 7 -5.11 -14.45 0.40
C ARG A 7 -5.87 -15.16 1.51
N ARG A 8 -7.00 -14.59 1.91
CA ARG A 8 -7.93 -15.18 2.87
C ARG A 8 -9.28 -15.37 2.19
N GLY A 9 -9.58 -16.61 1.79
CA GLY A 9 -10.77 -16.88 1.01
C GLY A 9 -10.74 -16.13 -0.33
N ASN A 10 -11.71 -15.26 -0.56
CA ASN A 10 -11.82 -14.43 -1.77
C ASN A 10 -11.29 -13.00 -1.57
N VAL A 11 -10.56 -12.75 -0.50
CA VAL A 11 -9.99 -11.45 -0.18
C VAL A 11 -8.46 -11.51 -0.23
N ALA A 12 -7.85 -10.60 -0.96
CA ALA A 12 -6.40 -10.40 -0.94
C ALA A 12 -6.06 -9.32 0.10
N VAL A 13 -5.12 -9.60 0.97
CA VAL A 13 -4.64 -8.67 1.99
C VAL A 13 -3.23 -8.23 1.64
N LEU A 14 -3.04 -6.94 1.45
CA LEU A 14 -1.73 -6.30 1.27
C LEU A 14 -1.35 -5.65 2.59
N GLN A 15 -0.31 -6.15 3.22
CA GLN A 15 0.13 -5.67 4.51
C GLN A 15 1.43 -4.88 4.38
N ILE A 16 1.41 -3.62 4.80
CA ILE A 16 2.60 -2.77 4.83
C ILE A 16 3.37 -3.11 6.10
N ASP A 17 4.64 -3.45 5.94
CA ASP A 17 5.55 -3.76 7.03
C ASP A 17 6.89 -3.07 6.81
N ASN A 18 6.92 -1.78 7.12
CA ASN A 18 8.11 -0.94 7.00
C ASN A 18 8.29 -0.10 8.27
N PRO A 19 8.70 -0.75 9.38
CA PRO A 19 8.83 -0.07 10.65
C PRO A 19 9.82 1.10 10.59
N PRO A 20 9.68 2.07 11.48
CA PRO A 20 8.73 2.10 12.60
C PRO A 20 7.34 2.61 12.25
N VAL A 21 7.16 3.35 11.15
CA VAL A 21 5.91 4.04 10.85
C VAL A 21 5.29 3.65 9.51
N ASN A 22 5.72 2.55 8.92
CA ASN A 22 5.22 2.08 7.62
C ASN A 22 5.31 3.16 6.54
N GLY A 23 6.48 3.78 6.43
CA GLY A 23 6.74 4.80 5.40
C GLY A 23 6.55 4.25 4.00
N LEU A 24 6.01 5.09 3.11
CA LEU A 24 5.71 4.71 1.73
C LEU A 24 6.92 4.94 0.83
N GLY A 25 8.02 4.24 1.13
CA GLY A 25 9.22 4.25 0.31
C GLY A 25 9.02 3.51 -1.02
N HIS A 26 10.03 3.58 -1.88
CA HIS A 26 9.96 3.00 -3.22
C HIS A 26 9.64 1.50 -3.18
N ALA A 27 10.32 0.73 -2.33
CA ALA A 27 10.07 -0.71 -2.22
C ALA A 27 8.63 -1.00 -1.78
N THR A 28 8.10 -0.23 -0.84
CA THR A 28 6.72 -0.37 -0.37
C THR A 28 5.73 0.00 -1.47
N ARG A 29 5.96 1.11 -2.15
CA ARG A 29 5.12 1.54 -3.28
C ARG A 29 5.09 0.49 -4.38
N LYS A 30 6.27 -0.03 -4.76
CA LYS A 30 6.37 -1.10 -5.75
C LYS A 30 5.65 -2.35 -5.29
N GLY A 31 5.82 -2.74 -4.02
CA GLY A 31 5.13 -3.90 -3.45
C GLY A 31 3.62 -3.76 -3.48
N LEU A 32 3.09 -2.56 -3.23
CA LEU A 32 1.66 -2.30 -3.33
C LEU A 32 1.16 -2.44 -4.77
N ILE A 33 1.88 -1.88 -5.74
CA ILE A 33 1.51 -2.00 -7.17
C ILE A 33 1.55 -3.47 -7.60
N ASP A 34 2.61 -4.19 -7.26
CA ASP A 34 2.76 -5.60 -7.61
C ASP A 34 1.66 -6.44 -6.96
N GLY A 35 1.35 -6.19 -5.69
CA GLY A 35 0.29 -6.87 -4.97
C GLY A 35 -1.11 -6.60 -5.53
N LEU A 36 -1.38 -5.35 -5.88
CA LEU A 36 -2.63 -4.98 -6.56
C LEU A 36 -2.77 -5.72 -7.89
N GLY A 37 -1.71 -5.74 -8.70
CA GLY A 37 -1.71 -6.46 -9.98
C GLY A 37 -1.96 -7.94 -9.79
N ARG A 38 -1.32 -8.57 -8.81
CA ARG A 38 -1.53 -9.98 -8.48
C ARG A 38 -2.98 -10.25 -8.09
N ALA A 39 -3.55 -9.40 -7.22
CA ALA A 39 -4.94 -9.55 -6.77
C ALA A 39 -5.94 -9.35 -7.92
N LEU A 40 -5.70 -8.37 -8.77
CA LEU A 40 -6.57 -8.09 -9.92
C LEU A 40 -6.56 -9.23 -10.94
N ASN A 41 -5.43 -9.93 -11.08
CA ASN A 41 -5.29 -11.05 -12.00
C ASN A 41 -5.73 -12.40 -11.42
N ASP A 42 -6.01 -12.47 -10.12
CA ASP A 42 -6.50 -13.68 -9.47
C ASP A 42 -8.03 -13.71 -9.52
N LYS A 43 -8.57 -14.60 -10.34
CA LYS A 43 -10.03 -14.70 -10.53
C LYS A 43 -10.79 -15.08 -9.26
N ASP A 44 -10.12 -15.67 -8.28
CA ASP A 44 -10.73 -16.06 -7.00
C ASP A 44 -10.75 -14.92 -5.99
N VAL A 45 -10.09 -13.80 -6.28
CA VAL A 45 -10.07 -12.60 -5.42
C VAL A 45 -11.18 -11.65 -5.87
N GLN A 46 -12.08 -11.32 -4.93
CA GLN A 46 -13.22 -10.42 -5.18
C GLN A 46 -13.03 -9.05 -4.54
N ALA A 47 -12.16 -8.94 -3.54
CA ALA A 47 -11.88 -7.68 -2.86
C ALA A 47 -10.44 -7.66 -2.37
N ILE A 48 -9.91 -6.44 -2.18
CA ILE A 48 -8.54 -6.21 -1.76
C ILE A 48 -8.56 -5.36 -0.49
N VAL A 49 -7.79 -5.76 0.52
CA VAL A 49 -7.61 -5.00 1.75
C VAL A 49 -6.17 -4.55 1.85
N ILE A 50 -5.96 -3.27 2.15
CA ILE A 50 -4.64 -2.73 2.48
C ILE A 50 -4.64 -2.40 3.96
N THR A 51 -3.65 -2.90 4.69
CA THR A 51 -3.49 -2.64 6.11
C THR A 51 -2.02 -2.48 6.46
N GLY A 52 -1.72 -2.06 7.67
CA GLY A 52 -0.35 -1.96 8.17
C GLY A 52 -0.09 -2.91 9.32
N THR A 53 1.18 -3.19 9.57
CA THR A 53 1.58 -3.98 10.74
C THR A 53 1.57 -3.15 12.00
N GLY A 54 1.29 -3.78 13.14
CA GLY A 54 1.35 -3.14 14.45
C GLY A 54 0.28 -2.08 14.63
N LYS A 55 0.68 -0.92 15.15
CA LYS A 55 -0.23 0.16 15.55
C LYS A 55 -0.26 1.32 14.55
N VAL A 56 0.28 1.12 13.35
CA VAL A 56 0.39 2.16 12.32
C VAL A 56 -0.09 1.60 11.00
N PHE A 57 -1.01 2.30 10.33
CA PHE A 57 -1.34 2.03 8.94
C PHE A 57 -0.18 2.52 8.06
N SER A 58 0.03 3.83 8.04
CA SER A 58 1.19 4.45 7.43
C SER A 58 1.38 5.87 7.96
N GLY A 59 2.60 6.24 8.25
CA GLY A 59 2.98 7.62 8.62
C GLY A 59 3.22 8.53 7.42
N GLY A 60 3.07 8.01 6.21
CA GLY A 60 3.24 8.80 4.99
C GLY A 60 4.53 8.48 4.24
N ALA A 61 5.08 9.47 3.53
CA ALA A 61 6.31 9.29 2.76
C ALA A 61 7.47 8.86 3.66
N ASP A 62 8.33 8.00 3.13
CA ASP A 62 9.49 7.53 3.87
C ASP A 62 10.56 8.63 3.94
N ILE A 63 10.77 9.18 5.12
CA ILE A 63 11.73 10.28 5.32
C ILE A 63 13.17 9.88 5.02
N LYS A 64 13.48 8.58 5.07
CA LYS A 64 14.81 8.07 4.71
C LYS A 64 15.14 8.31 3.23
N GLU A 65 14.11 8.48 2.40
CA GLU A 65 14.26 8.71 0.96
C GLU A 65 14.30 10.20 0.59
N PHE A 66 14.03 11.10 1.52
CA PHE A 66 14.04 12.53 1.23
C PHE A 66 15.39 12.96 0.68
N ASN A 67 15.36 13.78 -0.38
CA ASN A 67 16.54 14.24 -1.13
C ASN A 67 17.32 13.12 -1.82
N THR A 68 16.67 11.95 -2.03
CA THR A 68 17.24 10.88 -2.82
C THR A 68 16.39 10.64 -4.08
N PRO A 69 16.97 10.06 -5.14
CA PRO A 69 16.18 9.70 -6.32
C PRO A 69 15.02 8.74 -6.01
N ALA A 70 15.16 7.91 -4.99
CA ALA A 70 14.15 6.95 -4.61
C ALA A 70 12.81 7.61 -4.21
N ALA A 71 12.84 8.82 -3.65
CA ALA A 71 11.64 9.53 -3.24
C ALA A 71 10.70 9.80 -4.42
N LEU A 72 11.22 10.03 -5.61
CA LEU A 72 10.47 10.33 -6.82
C LEU A 72 10.50 9.19 -7.84
N ALA A 73 11.21 8.10 -7.54
CA ALA A 73 11.30 6.96 -8.44
C ALA A 73 9.92 6.32 -8.66
N GLU A 74 9.69 5.85 -9.86
CA GLU A 74 8.44 5.16 -10.19
C GLU A 74 8.43 3.74 -9.63
N PRO A 75 7.28 3.23 -9.11
CA PRO A 75 6.04 3.98 -8.97
C PRO A 75 6.14 5.02 -7.85
N ASN A 76 5.69 6.24 -8.12
CA ASN A 76 5.58 7.26 -7.08
C ASN A 76 4.25 7.12 -6.33
N LEU A 77 4.07 7.89 -5.25
CA LEU A 77 2.87 7.77 -4.42
C LEU A 77 1.59 8.08 -5.19
N LEU A 78 1.62 9.08 -6.06
CA LEU A 78 0.44 9.43 -6.87
C LEU A 78 0.03 8.30 -7.80
N GLN A 79 1.00 7.56 -8.35
CA GLN A 79 0.72 6.39 -9.18
C GLN A 79 0.09 5.26 -8.36
N VAL A 80 0.54 5.04 -7.13
CA VAL A 80 -0.06 4.05 -6.24
C VAL A 80 -1.51 4.40 -5.95
N ILE A 81 -1.78 5.64 -5.55
CA ILE A 81 -3.13 6.12 -5.26
C ILE A 81 -4.04 6.00 -6.49
N ASP A 82 -3.54 6.38 -7.65
CA ASP A 82 -4.28 6.28 -8.90
C ASP A 82 -4.64 4.82 -9.24
N ASN A 83 -3.71 3.90 -9.05
CA ASN A 83 -3.98 2.48 -9.25
C ASN A 83 -5.06 1.95 -8.31
N VAL A 84 -5.05 2.39 -7.05
CA VAL A 84 -6.09 2.02 -6.08
C VAL A 84 -7.45 2.55 -6.53
N GLU A 85 -7.53 3.81 -6.92
CA GLU A 85 -8.80 4.42 -7.36
C GLU A 85 -9.36 3.77 -8.63
N ARG A 86 -8.49 3.35 -9.53
CA ARG A 86 -8.87 2.74 -10.82
C ARG A 86 -9.11 1.24 -10.73
N SER A 87 -8.94 0.65 -9.56
CA SER A 87 -9.10 -0.80 -9.40
C SER A 87 -10.50 -1.24 -9.81
N MET A 88 -10.57 -2.31 -10.62
CA MET A 88 -11.84 -2.94 -11.00
C MET A 88 -12.45 -3.75 -9.86
N LYS A 89 -11.69 -4.04 -8.82
CA LYS A 89 -12.15 -4.71 -7.61
C LYS A 89 -12.16 -3.73 -6.46
N PRO A 90 -13.08 -3.87 -5.48
CA PRO A 90 -13.08 -3.01 -4.30
C PRO A 90 -11.75 -3.08 -3.55
N VAL A 91 -11.22 -1.93 -3.19
CA VAL A 91 -10.03 -1.81 -2.34
C VAL A 91 -10.44 -1.12 -1.04
N ILE A 92 -10.18 -1.78 0.08
CA ILE A 92 -10.59 -1.34 1.40
C ILE A 92 -9.34 -1.06 2.23
N ALA A 93 -9.24 0.13 2.78
CA ALA A 93 -8.20 0.44 3.73
C ALA A 93 -8.64 0.02 5.13
N ALA A 94 -7.98 -0.98 5.71
CA ALA A 94 -8.18 -1.35 7.10
C ALA A 94 -7.19 -0.56 7.95
N VAL A 95 -7.60 0.62 8.39
CA VAL A 95 -6.75 1.56 9.13
C VAL A 95 -6.60 1.09 10.57
N ASN A 96 -5.38 0.71 10.94
CA ASN A 96 -5.08 0.09 12.23
C ASN A 96 -4.21 1.01 13.10
N GLY A 97 -4.66 2.22 13.35
CA GLY A 97 -3.94 3.19 14.19
C GLY A 97 -3.52 4.42 13.40
N VAL A 98 -2.26 4.84 13.54
CA VAL A 98 -1.78 6.07 12.93
C VAL A 98 -1.88 6.02 11.40
N CYS A 99 -2.48 7.06 10.83
CA CYS A 99 -2.66 7.20 9.39
C CYS A 99 -2.51 8.69 9.06
N MET A 100 -1.37 9.10 8.53
CA MET A 100 -1.00 10.50 8.35
C MET A 100 -0.39 10.77 6.97
N GLY A 101 -0.44 12.01 6.53
CA GLY A 101 0.19 12.45 5.29
C GLY A 101 -0.17 11.58 4.09
N GLY A 102 0.83 11.05 3.41
CA GLY A 102 0.65 10.13 2.27
C GLY A 102 -0.11 8.85 2.64
N GLY A 103 0.02 8.38 3.90
CA GLY A 103 -0.75 7.25 4.41
C GLY A 103 -2.24 7.54 4.42
N LEU A 104 -2.63 8.74 4.89
CA LEU A 104 -4.03 9.18 4.85
C LEU A 104 -4.52 9.34 3.41
N GLU A 105 -3.72 9.89 2.53
CA GLU A 105 -4.06 10.01 1.11
C GLU A 105 -4.31 8.63 0.48
N LEU A 106 -3.46 7.64 0.78
CA LEU A 106 -3.64 6.27 0.31
C LEU A 106 -4.95 5.68 0.82
N ALA A 107 -5.26 5.86 2.10
CA ALA A 107 -6.48 5.33 2.70
C ALA A 107 -7.75 5.93 2.09
N LEU A 108 -7.71 7.21 1.69
CA LEU A 108 -8.85 7.92 1.11
C LEU A 108 -8.97 7.76 -0.41
N GLY A 109 -7.92 7.24 -1.04
CA GLY A 109 -7.85 7.04 -2.48
C GLY A 109 -8.67 5.91 -3.08
#